data_d80d7ad3ca8e4b706291c1329f06aed5
#
_entry.id   d80d7ad3ca8e4b706291c1329f06aed5
#
_cell.length_a   1.000
_cell.length_b   1.000
_cell.length_c   1.000
_cell.angle_alpha   90.00
_cell.angle_beta   90.00
_cell.angle_gamma   90.00
#
_symmetry.space_group_name_H-M   'P 1'
#
loop_
_entity.id
_entity.type
_entity.pdbx_description
1 polymer ?
#
loop_
_entity_poly.entity_id
_entity_poly.type
_entity_poly.pdbx_seq_one_letter_code
_entity_poly.pdbx_strand_id
1 'polypeptide(L)'
;MRITAFMLFNQFTNSLSKNLSKLGKSQVQLSSGKRLTKPSDDVIAARGAMAYKVSINKIDQFNRNIDEGMSMLGLTEIQLSASRNILNRARELAVAESNDTSTGDTREMTSYEIQNLFNELISIGNTKLKNRHIFSGYLSSTQAFDTSGVYQGDTNNLEVYISDGIKTGINITGDTAFSDNTKYISADLTGEILSGNIRITEGSGTPLYLDTGDAFTNASPEEIRDTINAPMTGFYDSSVSETIGTGTLTLKAGTGSPVTLTVDGTNNTPALLRNAINALNMGIEAGIFTDAAGNERLFFRPTTAGEAFTIEVSNDGDGEDTDSNGLSALLHTDLQSNLTATALGVEAFVINDTAGKRLLFAPTTPNTSYSITVSDSDGNDTDTSGLSRIASTNLTGSISFFMIIDHMKNSLASNDTAGIQGSIFLLDGALDSNINTTADAGSRLKYLDDQKDRLEDNELSYRQSLSILEDADIAEVALEITKIQSTLEAMRISSLRSLSQSLFDFLA
;
A
#
# COMPACT_ATOMS: atom_id res chain seq x y z
N MET A 1 36.80 32.14 80.68
CA MET A 1 37.69 32.34 79.52
C MET A 1 37.60 33.79 79.11
N ARG A 2 38.71 34.55 79.16
CA ARG A 2 38.77 35.93 78.66
C ARG A 2 38.81 35.85 77.13
N ILE A 3 37.75 36.28 76.43
CA ILE A 3 37.76 36.44 75.00
C ILE A 3 38.66 37.63 74.66
N THR A 4 39.76 37.41 73.97
CA THR A 4 40.65 38.49 73.58
C THR A 4 40.04 39.38 72.51
N ALA A 5 40.35 40.68 72.46
CA ALA A 5 39.86 41.62 71.42
C ALA A 5 40.15 41.12 70.00
N PHE A 6 41.30 40.43 69.85
CA PHE A 6 41.69 39.77 68.55
C PHE A 6 40.73 38.65 68.14
N MET A 7 40.25 37.84 69.10
CA MET A 7 39.23 36.79 68.78
C MET A 7 37.92 37.42 68.40
N LEU A 8 37.50 38.48 69.06
CA LEU A 8 36.23 39.21 68.68
C LEU A 8 36.36 39.85 67.27
N PHE A 9 37.52 40.42 66.94
CA PHE A 9 37.74 41.00 65.63
C PHE A 9 37.77 39.94 64.55
N ASN A 10 38.39 38.80 64.74
CA ASN A 10 38.40 37.69 63.79
C ASN A 10 37.03 37.12 63.63
N GLN A 11 36.22 36.98 64.67
CA GLN A 11 34.84 36.51 64.60
C GLN A 11 33.95 37.50 63.81
N PHE A 12 34.17 38.80 64.01
CA PHE A 12 33.52 39.87 63.30
C PHE A 12 33.83 39.84 61.80
N THR A 13 35.13 39.83 61.46
CA THR A 13 35.59 39.80 60.07
C THR A 13 35.11 38.55 59.33
N ASN A 14 35.12 37.40 60.01
CA ASN A 14 34.55 36.15 59.41
C ASN A 14 33.05 36.26 59.23
N SER A 15 32.33 36.82 60.15
CA SER A 15 30.86 37.03 60.01
C SER A 15 30.52 38.06 58.96
N LEU A 16 31.29 39.14 58.85
CA LEU A 16 31.16 40.13 57.78
C LEU A 16 31.40 39.52 56.39
N SER A 17 32.49 38.78 56.22
CA SER A 17 32.81 38.10 54.97
C SER A 17 31.72 37.11 54.57
N LYS A 18 31.20 36.33 55.53
CA LYS A 18 30.08 35.39 55.26
C LYS A 18 28.82 36.12 54.83
N ASN A 19 28.46 37.25 55.48
CA ASN A 19 27.26 38.01 55.13
C ASN A 19 27.42 38.74 53.75
N LEU A 20 28.59 39.27 53.45
CA LEU A 20 28.89 39.83 52.13
C LEU A 20 28.82 38.76 51.01
N SER A 21 29.33 37.57 51.27
CA SER A 21 29.24 36.46 50.36
C SER A 21 27.78 36.02 50.13
N LYS A 22 26.98 35.97 51.22
CA LYS A 22 25.52 35.70 51.10
C LYS A 22 24.80 36.79 50.32
N LEU A 23 25.09 38.06 50.59
CA LEU A 23 24.51 39.19 49.86
C LEU A 23 24.80 39.09 48.37
N GLY A 24 26.05 38.84 48.00
CA GLY A 24 26.46 38.64 46.63
C GLY A 24 25.71 37.48 45.95
N LYS A 25 25.56 36.36 46.67
CA LYS A 25 24.79 35.21 46.17
C LYS A 25 23.30 35.57 45.95
N SER A 26 22.65 36.19 46.93
CA SER A 26 21.24 36.58 46.80
C SER A 26 21.03 37.65 45.72
N GLN A 27 21.99 38.54 45.49
CA GLN A 27 21.92 39.51 44.39
C GLN A 27 22.02 38.81 43.02
N VAL A 28 22.89 37.81 42.88
CA VAL A 28 22.98 37.01 41.65
C VAL A 28 21.69 36.22 41.43
N GLN A 29 21.10 35.64 42.49
CA GLN A 29 19.80 34.95 42.42
C GLN A 29 18.68 35.90 42.00
N LEU A 30 18.63 37.11 42.57
CA LEU A 30 17.64 38.13 42.20
C LEU A 30 17.79 38.58 40.76
N SER A 31 19.04 38.80 40.30
CA SER A 31 19.33 39.21 38.93
C SER A 31 19.07 38.15 37.88
N SER A 32 19.33 36.89 38.19
CA SER A 32 19.13 35.75 37.29
C SER A 32 17.74 35.14 37.33
N GLY A 33 16.99 35.40 38.44
CA GLY A 33 15.72 34.70 38.73
C GLY A 33 15.90 33.24 39.13
N LYS A 34 17.17 32.78 39.30
CA LYS A 34 17.49 31.38 39.53
C LYS A 34 18.11 31.13 40.90
N ARG A 35 17.56 30.14 41.62
CA ARG A 35 18.08 29.65 42.87
C ARG A 35 19.42 28.92 42.66
N LEU A 36 19.51 28.13 41.57
CA LEU A 36 20.68 27.38 41.16
C LEU A 36 21.48 28.18 40.13
N THR A 37 22.57 28.81 40.54
CA THR A 37 23.47 29.53 39.64
C THR A 37 24.71 28.72 39.28
N LYS A 38 25.10 27.77 40.13
CA LYS A 38 26.22 26.84 39.91
C LYS A 38 25.83 25.43 40.35
N PRO A 39 26.32 24.38 39.69
CA PRO A 39 26.06 22.99 40.11
C PRO A 39 26.48 22.69 41.57
N SER A 40 27.45 23.45 42.11
CA SER A 40 27.92 23.31 43.49
C SER A 40 26.94 23.88 44.52
N ASP A 41 25.95 24.65 44.13
CA ASP A 41 24.98 25.25 45.06
C ASP A 41 24.05 24.20 45.69
N ASP A 42 23.58 23.26 44.83
CA ASP A 42 22.79 22.09 45.23
C ASP A 42 22.99 21.01 44.16
N VAL A 43 23.83 20.03 44.46
CA VAL A 43 24.22 18.96 43.49
C VAL A 43 23.04 18.07 43.14
N ILE A 44 22.12 17.83 44.08
CA ILE A 44 20.94 16.97 43.82
C ILE A 44 19.96 17.69 42.90
N ALA A 45 19.61 18.94 43.23
CA ALA A 45 18.74 19.76 42.42
C ALA A 45 19.34 20.05 41.02
N ALA A 46 20.63 20.31 40.94
CA ALA A 46 21.35 20.54 39.68
C ALA A 46 21.33 19.31 38.77
N ARG A 47 21.49 18.10 39.34
CA ARG A 47 21.34 16.84 38.56
C ARG A 47 19.90 16.67 38.03
N GLY A 48 18.89 16.91 38.85
CA GLY A 48 17.47 16.86 38.43
C GLY A 48 17.17 17.88 37.32
N ALA A 49 17.63 19.14 37.52
CA ALA A 49 17.47 20.20 36.53
C ALA A 49 18.13 19.86 35.17
N MET A 50 19.33 19.28 35.19
CA MET A 50 20.00 18.81 33.98
C MET A 50 19.23 17.69 33.30
N ALA A 51 18.65 16.73 34.05
CA ALA A 51 17.83 15.65 33.48
C ALA A 51 16.59 16.20 32.79
N TYR A 52 15.87 17.14 33.43
CA TYR A 52 14.71 17.77 32.78
C TYR A 52 15.09 18.58 31.54
N LYS A 53 16.21 19.33 31.57
CA LYS A 53 16.69 20.05 30.36
C LYS A 53 16.99 19.11 29.20
N VAL A 54 17.61 17.97 29.47
CA VAL A 54 17.87 16.96 28.44
C VAL A 54 16.53 16.42 27.88
N SER A 55 15.56 16.14 28.74
CA SER A 55 14.23 15.67 28.31
C SER A 55 13.50 16.71 27.45
N ILE A 56 13.52 17.98 27.86
CA ILE A 56 12.91 19.08 27.09
C ILE A 56 13.57 19.22 25.73
N ASN A 57 14.92 19.20 25.65
CA ASN A 57 15.63 19.29 24.38
C ASN A 57 15.31 18.11 23.44
N LYS A 58 15.05 16.90 23.99
CA LYS A 58 14.60 15.76 23.20
C LYS A 58 13.19 16.00 22.65
N ILE A 59 12.29 16.49 23.50
CA ILE A 59 10.92 16.83 23.08
C ILE A 59 10.94 17.88 21.96
N ASP A 60 11.75 18.91 22.10
CA ASP A 60 11.95 19.93 21.06
C ASP A 60 12.41 19.30 19.73
N GLN A 61 13.26 18.27 19.78
CA GLN A 61 13.69 17.55 18.58
C GLN A 61 12.56 16.71 17.99
N PHE A 62 11.80 16.00 18.85
CA PHE A 62 10.65 15.20 18.41
C PHE A 62 9.58 16.09 17.79
N ASN A 63 9.27 17.24 18.37
CA ASN A 63 8.32 18.21 17.82
C ASN A 63 8.76 18.70 16.44
N ARG A 64 10.03 19.03 16.23
CA ARG A 64 10.55 19.38 14.89
C ARG A 64 10.38 18.25 13.88
N ASN A 65 10.63 17.01 14.28
CA ASN A 65 10.46 15.85 13.43
C ASN A 65 8.98 15.62 13.06
N ILE A 66 8.08 15.80 14.02
CA ILE A 66 6.63 15.71 13.84
C ILE A 66 6.16 16.81 12.88
N ASP A 67 6.57 18.05 13.08
CA ASP A 67 6.20 19.19 12.21
C ASP A 67 6.67 18.97 10.76
N GLU A 68 7.85 18.39 10.56
CA GLU A 68 8.33 18.01 9.21
C GLU A 68 7.46 16.89 8.62
N GLY A 69 7.14 15.88 9.41
CA GLY A 69 6.27 14.77 9.00
C GLY A 69 4.84 15.25 8.66
N MET A 70 4.26 16.08 9.50
CA MET A 70 2.93 16.66 9.25
C MET A 70 2.91 17.52 7.98
N SER A 71 3.97 18.28 7.74
CA SER A 71 4.09 19.10 6.51
C SER A 71 4.19 18.23 5.26
N MET A 72 4.89 17.11 5.33
CA MET A 72 5.06 16.18 4.22
C MET A 72 3.79 15.40 3.93
N LEU A 73 3.18 14.80 4.96
CA LEU A 73 1.93 14.04 4.83
C LEU A 73 0.75 14.95 4.45
N GLY A 74 0.67 16.17 4.99
CA GLY A 74 -0.37 17.13 4.63
C GLY A 74 -0.28 17.55 3.16
N LEU A 75 0.93 17.78 2.64
CA LEU A 75 1.11 18.01 1.20
C LEU A 75 0.75 16.75 0.38
N THR A 76 1.11 15.56 0.87
CA THR A 76 0.74 14.29 0.23
C THR A 76 -0.79 14.15 0.12
N GLU A 77 -1.54 14.44 1.18
CA GLU A 77 -3.01 14.39 1.19
C GLU A 77 -3.62 15.36 0.16
N ILE A 78 -3.08 16.58 0.06
CA ILE A 78 -3.50 17.57 -0.95
C ILE A 78 -3.27 17.03 -2.36
N GLN A 79 -2.11 16.44 -2.63
CA GLN A 79 -1.78 15.88 -3.95
C GLN A 79 -2.61 14.64 -4.29
N LEU A 80 -2.90 13.77 -3.32
CA LEU A 80 -3.81 12.64 -3.51
C LEU A 80 -5.24 13.11 -3.79
N SER A 81 -5.70 14.18 -3.14
CA SER A 81 -7.01 14.77 -3.44
C SER A 81 -7.04 15.37 -4.86
N ALA A 82 -5.98 16.03 -5.31
CA ALA A 82 -5.86 16.53 -6.68
C ALA A 82 -5.83 15.37 -7.70
N SER A 83 -5.07 14.31 -7.42
CA SER A 83 -5.05 13.09 -8.23
C SER A 83 -6.44 12.47 -8.37
N ARG A 84 -7.22 12.41 -7.27
CA ARG A 84 -8.60 11.93 -7.28
C ARG A 84 -9.50 12.73 -8.23
N ASN A 85 -9.33 14.04 -8.27
CA ASN A 85 -10.11 14.89 -9.19
C ASN A 85 -9.78 14.57 -10.66
N ILE A 86 -8.50 14.29 -10.96
CA ILE A 86 -8.08 13.87 -12.30
C ILE A 86 -8.70 12.51 -12.66
N LEU A 87 -8.64 11.52 -11.75
CA LEU A 87 -9.22 10.20 -11.97
C LEU A 87 -10.76 10.29 -12.18
N ASN A 88 -11.46 11.09 -11.38
CA ASN A 88 -12.89 11.33 -11.57
C ASN A 88 -13.18 11.97 -12.93
N ARG A 89 -12.42 12.97 -13.35
CA ARG A 89 -12.59 13.60 -14.66
C ARG A 89 -12.33 12.63 -15.80
N ALA A 90 -11.28 11.82 -15.70
CA ALA A 90 -11.03 10.75 -16.67
C ALA A 90 -12.19 9.75 -16.73
N ARG A 91 -12.73 9.36 -15.58
CA ARG A 91 -13.88 8.46 -15.50
C ARG A 91 -15.15 9.07 -16.14
N GLU A 92 -15.44 10.34 -15.88
CA GLU A 92 -16.55 11.05 -16.54
C GLU A 92 -16.41 11.01 -18.07
N LEU A 93 -15.21 11.29 -18.57
CA LEU A 93 -14.93 11.23 -20.01
C LEU A 93 -15.05 9.80 -20.56
N ALA A 94 -14.55 8.79 -19.82
CA ALA A 94 -14.71 7.39 -20.22
C ALA A 94 -16.17 6.99 -20.34
N VAL A 95 -17.00 7.34 -19.36
CA VAL A 95 -18.45 7.08 -19.38
C VAL A 95 -19.13 7.79 -20.55
N ALA A 96 -18.76 9.04 -20.83
CA ALA A 96 -19.33 9.79 -21.95
C ALA A 96 -19.00 9.15 -23.30
N GLU A 97 -17.76 8.70 -23.48
CA GLU A 97 -17.24 8.15 -24.74
C GLU A 97 -17.50 6.65 -24.91
N SER A 98 -17.95 5.94 -23.87
CA SER A 98 -18.32 4.51 -23.94
C SER A 98 -19.62 4.24 -24.70
N ASN A 99 -20.42 5.27 -24.98
CA ASN A 99 -21.69 5.15 -25.66
C ASN A 99 -21.51 4.99 -27.19
N ASP A 100 -22.34 4.20 -27.82
CA ASP A 100 -22.36 3.99 -29.27
C ASP A 100 -22.72 5.26 -30.08
N THR A 101 -23.24 6.29 -29.44
CA THR A 101 -23.55 7.59 -30.06
C THR A 101 -22.28 8.47 -30.22
N SER A 102 -21.18 8.14 -29.54
CA SER A 102 -19.92 8.86 -29.66
C SER A 102 -19.21 8.45 -30.95
N THR A 103 -18.69 9.46 -31.68
CA THR A 103 -18.01 9.20 -32.97
C THR A 103 -16.50 9.04 -32.72
N GLY A 104 -15.77 8.41 -33.68
CA GLY A 104 -14.31 8.33 -33.62
C GLY A 104 -13.62 9.70 -33.49
N ASP A 105 -14.14 10.74 -34.17
CA ASP A 105 -13.62 12.09 -34.09
C ASP A 105 -13.78 12.72 -32.69
N THR A 106 -14.92 12.47 -32.01
CA THR A 106 -15.13 12.95 -30.64
C THR A 106 -14.22 12.20 -29.67
N ARG A 107 -14.03 10.91 -29.82
CA ARG A 107 -13.11 10.11 -29.03
C ARG A 107 -11.66 10.56 -29.20
N GLU A 108 -11.24 10.86 -30.44
CA GLU A 108 -9.92 11.42 -30.70
C GLU A 108 -9.72 12.78 -30.00
N MET A 109 -10.72 13.69 -30.06
CA MET A 109 -10.66 14.97 -29.33
C MET A 109 -10.55 14.77 -27.83
N THR A 110 -11.32 13.84 -27.28
CA THR A 110 -11.29 13.49 -25.85
C THR A 110 -9.93 12.90 -25.45
N SER A 111 -9.26 12.15 -26.36
CA SER A 111 -7.91 11.64 -26.09
C SER A 111 -6.89 12.73 -25.80
N TYR A 112 -7.01 13.93 -26.42
CA TYR A 112 -6.16 15.07 -26.12
C TYR A 112 -6.43 15.65 -24.72
N GLU A 113 -7.70 15.64 -24.26
CA GLU A 113 -8.02 16.05 -22.89
C GLU A 113 -7.40 15.05 -21.89
N ILE A 114 -7.51 13.76 -22.15
CA ILE A 114 -6.88 12.71 -21.32
C ILE A 114 -5.36 12.87 -21.30
N GLN A 115 -4.72 13.23 -22.41
CA GLN A 115 -3.28 13.52 -22.43
C GLN A 115 -2.91 14.69 -21.51
N ASN A 116 -3.76 15.73 -21.44
CA ASN A 116 -3.54 16.84 -20.51
C ASN A 116 -3.69 16.39 -19.06
N LEU A 117 -4.69 15.57 -18.74
CA LEU A 117 -4.87 14.98 -17.41
C LEU A 117 -3.69 14.09 -17.02
N PHE A 118 -3.13 13.34 -17.96
CA PHE A 118 -1.91 12.57 -17.76
C PHE A 118 -0.72 13.44 -17.37
N ASN A 119 -0.49 14.53 -18.10
CA ASN A 119 0.60 15.47 -17.82
C ASN A 119 0.42 16.16 -16.46
N GLU A 120 -0.82 16.48 -16.09
CA GLU A 120 -1.14 17.05 -14.78
C GLU A 120 -0.88 16.04 -13.67
N LEU A 121 -1.24 14.77 -13.86
CA LEU A 121 -0.97 13.69 -12.91
C LEU A 121 0.54 13.49 -12.71
N ILE A 122 1.37 13.56 -13.77
CA ILE A 122 2.84 13.57 -13.66
C ILE A 122 3.33 14.73 -12.82
N SER A 123 2.78 15.92 -13.02
CA SER A 123 3.13 17.12 -12.25
C SER A 123 2.83 16.93 -10.76
N ILE A 124 1.67 16.34 -10.45
CA ILE A 124 1.25 15.99 -9.08
C ILE A 124 2.23 14.98 -8.47
N GLY A 125 2.53 13.89 -9.18
CA GLY A 125 3.46 12.85 -8.73
C GLY A 125 4.88 13.35 -8.51
N ASN A 126 5.28 14.44 -9.19
CA ASN A 126 6.60 15.05 -9.07
C ASN A 126 6.63 16.29 -8.13
N THR A 127 5.62 16.45 -7.29
CA THR A 127 5.53 17.56 -6.33
C THR A 127 6.71 17.57 -5.36
N LYS A 128 7.18 18.78 -5.04
CA LYS A 128 8.32 19.03 -4.14
C LYS A 128 7.91 19.75 -2.86
N LEU A 129 8.52 19.37 -1.77
CA LEU A 129 8.55 20.11 -0.52
C LEU A 129 10.01 20.49 -0.20
N LYS A 130 10.32 21.77 -0.03
CA LYS A 130 11.70 22.26 0.24
C LYS A 130 12.74 21.68 -0.73
N ASN A 131 12.41 21.63 -2.02
CA ASN A 131 13.26 21.11 -3.11
C ASN A 131 13.49 19.58 -3.09
N ARG A 132 12.70 18.81 -2.34
CA ARG A 132 12.72 17.34 -2.28
C ARG A 132 11.42 16.80 -2.81
N HIS A 133 11.45 15.80 -3.70
CA HIS A 133 10.25 15.11 -4.18
C HIS A 133 9.64 14.29 -3.05
N ILE A 134 8.32 14.46 -2.82
CA ILE A 134 7.65 13.83 -1.67
C ILE A 134 7.33 12.34 -1.89
N PHE A 135 7.25 11.92 -3.15
CA PHE A 135 6.87 10.56 -3.54
C PHE A 135 8.05 9.66 -3.94
N SER A 136 9.29 10.16 -3.95
CA SER A 136 10.45 9.40 -4.43
C SER A 136 11.14 8.52 -3.38
N GLY A 137 10.56 8.35 -2.19
CA GLY A 137 11.19 7.62 -1.10
C GLY A 137 12.48 8.29 -0.61
N TYR A 138 13.55 7.52 -0.45
CA TYR A 138 14.87 8.09 -0.09
C TYR A 138 15.54 8.84 -1.24
N LEU A 139 15.19 8.53 -2.50
CA LEU A 139 15.73 9.21 -3.69
C LEU A 139 15.09 10.59 -3.93
N SER A 140 14.85 11.36 -2.88
CA SER A 140 14.09 12.61 -2.88
C SER A 140 14.66 13.74 -3.79
N SER A 141 15.88 13.60 -4.29
CA SER A 141 16.47 14.49 -5.30
C SER A 141 16.11 14.14 -6.74
N THR A 142 15.62 12.89 -6.97
CA THR A 142 15.20 12.38 -8.28
C THR A 142 13.69 12.57 -8.44
N GLN A 143 13.23 12.83 -9.67
CA GLN A 143 11.80 12.85 -9.96
C GLN A 143 11.18 11.50 -9.63
N ALA A 144 9.98 11.51 -9.03
CA ALA A 144 9.29 10.27 -8.70
C ALA A 144 8.81 9.55 -9.97
N PHE A 145 8.36 10.28 -10.97
CA PHE A 145 7.87 9.73 -12.23
C PHE A 145 8.53 10.43 -13.42
N ASP A 146 8.87 9.66 -14.42
CA ASP A 146 9.33 10.18 -15.71
C ASP A 146 8.16 10.67 -16.58
N THR A 147 8.46 11.11 -17.81
CA THR A 147 7.46 11.62 -18.75
C THR A 147 6.47 10.56 -19.25
N SER A 148 6.78 9.29 -19.06
CA SER A 148 5.92 8.15 -19.41
C SER A 148 5.12 7.63 -18.20
N GLY A 149 5.26 8.26 -17.03
CA GLY A 149 4.59 7.83 -15.80
C GLY A 149 5.23 6.61 -15.12
N VAL A 150 6.45 6.25 -15.52
CA VAL A 150 7.21 5.17 -14.89
C VAL A 150 7.85 5.67 -13.61
N TYR A 151 7.66 4.92 -12.52
CA TYR A 151 8.22 5.26 -11.21
C TYR A 151 9.75 5.11 -11.20
N GLN A 152 10.45 6.15 -10.75
CA GLN A 152 11.90 6.26 -10.69
C GLN A 152 12.43 6.38 -9.26
N GLY A 153 11.54 6.37 -8.26
CA GLY A 153 11.87 6.42 -6.84
C GLY A 153 12.25 5.06 -6.27
N ASP A 154 12.36 5.01 -4.96
CA ASP A 154 12.49 3.75 -4.20
C ASP A 154 11.27 3.51 -3.29
N THR A 155 11.14 2.29 -2.78
CA THR A 155 10.02 1.84 -1.95
C THR A 155 10.24 2.08 -0.45
N ASN A 156 11.29 2.83 -0.07
CA ASN A 156 11.65 3.03 1.32
C ASN A 156 10.88 4.19 1.95
N ASN A 157 10.37 3.95 3.14
CA ASN A 157 9.70 4.98 3.92
C ASN A 157 10.71 5.80 4.74
N LEU A 158 10.58 7.13 4.68
CA LEU A 158 11.31 8.05 5.55
C LEU A 158 10.75 7.94 6.97
N GLU A 159 11.56 7.44 7.90
CA GLU A 159 11.19 7.30 9.30
C GLU A 159 11.87 8.36 10.15
N VAL A 160 11.10 8.96 11.06
CA VAL A 160 11.62 9.90 12.06
C VAL A 160 11.27 9.45 13.48
N TYR A 161 12.13 9.78 14.43
CA TYR A 161 11.81 9.57 15.85
C TYR A 161 10.80 10.62 16.31
N ILE A 162 9.69 10.15 16.88
CA ILE A 162 8.63 10.97 17.46
C ILE A 162 8.51 10.82 18.98
N SER A 163 9.25 9.89 19.56
CA SER A 163 9.41 9.67 20.99
C SER A 163 10.65 8.80 21.24
N ASP A 164 11.04 8.61 22.51
CA ASP A 164 12.14 7.70 22.87
C ASP A 164 11.81 6.27 22.38
N GLY A 165 12.57 5.79 21.38
CA GLY A 165 12.45 4.46 20.82
C GLY A 165 11.30 4.25 19.82
N ILE A 166 10.45 5.26 19.55
CA ILE A 166 9.33 5.15 18.62
C ILE A 166 9.64 5.94 17.36
N LYS A 167 9.54 5.25 16.22
CA LYS A 167 9.64 5.85 14.89
C LYS A 167 8.32 5.75 14.16
N THR A 168 8.10 6.65 13.22
CA THR A 168 6.97 6.59 12.28
C THR A 168 7.42 7.02 10.89
N GLY A 169 6.77 6.44 9.87
CA GLY A 169 6.95 6.86 8.47
C GLY A 169 6.23 8.17 8.22
N ILE A 170 6.93 9.12 7.60
CA ILE A 170 6.42 10.46 7.32
C ILE A 170 6.16 10.71 5.83
N ASN A 171 6.33 9.70 4.98
CA ASN A 171 6.05 9.76 3.56
C ASN A 171 5.18 8.57 3.13
N ILE A 172 4.65 8.67 1.92
CA ILE A 172 4.07 7.58 1.14
C ILE A 172 4.82 7.59 -0.18
N THR A 173 5.30 6.44 -0.61
CA THR A 173 6.07 6.31 -1.86
C THR A 173 5.16 6.35 -3.08
N GLY A 174 5.67 6.77 -4.23
CA GLY A 174 4.87 6.97 -5.43
C GLY A 174 4.30 5.68 -6.02
N ASP A 175 5.01 4.56 -5.85
CA ASP A 175 4.53 3.23 -6.21
C ASP A 175 3.30 2.80 -5.41
N THR A 176 3.17 3.25 -4.16
CA THR A 176 1.98 3.03 -3.34
C THR A 176 0.90 4.09 -3.58
N ALA A 177 1.29 5.35 -3.72
CA ALA A 177 0.39 6.49 -3.82
C ALA A 177 -0.42 6.54 -5.13
N PHE A 178 0.18 6.05 -6.22
CA PHE A 178 -0.37 6.14 -7.58
C PHE A 178 -0.54 4.77 -8.23
N SER A 179 -0.84 3.75 -7.44
CA SER A 179 -1.06 2.39 -7.92
C SER A 179 -2.26 1.74 -7.27
N ASP A 180 -2.91 0.85 -8.02
CA ASP A 180 -3.84 -0.12 -7.51
C ASP A 180 -3.13 -1.48 -7.38
N ASN A 181 -2.90 -1.92 -6.16
CA ASN A 181 -2.16 -3.14 -5.83
C ASN A 181 -3.06 -4.39 -5.76
N THR A 182 -4.32 -4.29 -6.20
CA THR A 182 -5.27 -5.39 -6.17
C THR A 182 -5.37 -6.16 -7.49
N LYS A 183 -4.60 -5.75 -8.49
CA LYS A 183 -4.66 -6.29 -9.85
C LYS A 183 -3.32 -6.84 -10.30
N TYR A 184 -3.36 -7.86 -11.13
CA TYR A 184 -2.17 -8.43 -11.77
C TYR A 184 -2.10 -8.01 -13.23
N ILE A 185 -0.93 -7.59 -13.68
CA ILE A 185 -0.64 -7.28 -15.08
C ILE A 185 0.44 -8.23 -15.61
N SER A 186 0.22 -8.78 -16.80
CA SER A 186 1.21 -9.63 -17.48
C SER A 186 2.44 -8.83 -17.94
N ALA A 187 3.47 -9.53 -18.38
CA ALA A 187 4.52 -8.92 -19.20
C ALA A 187 3.96 -8.40 -20.54
N ASP A 188 4.78 -7.67 -21.31
CA ASP A 188 4.40 -7.23 -22.66
C ASP A 188 4.21 -8.43 -23.58
N LEU A 189 3.04 -8.50 -24.23
CA LEU A 189 2.63 -9.57 -25.14
C LEU A 189 2.73 -9.15 -26.60
N THR A 190 3.29 -7.98 -26.89
CA THR A 190 3.38 -7.45 -28.27
C THR A 190 4.27 -8.32 -29.13
N GLY A 191 3.68 -8.90 -30.18
CA GLY A 191 4.42 -9.77 -31.11
C GLY A 191 4.67 -11.19 -30.61
N GLU A 192 4.18 -11.56 -29.43
CA GLU A 192 4.25 -12.92 -28.93
C GLU A 192 3.25 -13.84 -29.61
N ILE A 193 3.59 -15.11 -29.76
CA ILE A 193 2.69 -16.16 -30.25
C ILE A 193 2.00 -16.77 -29.03
N LEU A 194 0.75 -16.39 -28.79
CA LEU A 194 -0.03 -16.84 -27.64
C LEU A 194 -0.79 -18.13 -28.02
N SER A 195 -0.19 -19.26 -27.79
CA SER A 195 -0.77 -20.58 -28.10
C SER A 195 -0.62 -21.49 -26.89
N GLY A 196 -1.67 -22.23 -26.53
CA GLY A 196 -1.69 -23.12 -25.39
C GLY A 196 -2.94 -22.97 -24.52
N ASN A 197 -2.83 -23.28 -23.24
CA ASN A 197 -3.94 -23.33 -22.30
C ASN A 197 -3.68 -22.40 -21.10
N ILE A 198 -4.75 -21.79 -20.59
CA ILE A 198 -4.70 -20.97 -19.38
C ILE A 198 -5.52 -21.64 -18.30
N ARG A 199 -4.97 -21.70 -17.11
CA ARG A 199 -5.62 -22.20 -15.90
C ARG A 199 -5.66 -21.10 -14.85
N ILE A 200 -6.83 -20.77 -14.35
CA ILE A 200 -7.06 -19.82 -13.27
C ILE A 200 -7.54 -20.56 -12.03
N THR A 201 -6.90 -20.36 -10.89
CA THR A 201 -7.22 -21.00 -9.62
C THR A 201 -7.51 -19.95 -8.57
N GLU A 202 -8.67 -20.03 -7.92
CA GLU A 202 -9.03 -19.21 -6.78
C GLU A 202 -8.57 -19.89 -5.47
N GLY A 203 -7.61 -19.30 -4.78
CA GLY A 203 -7.06 -19.80 -3.52
C GLY A 203 -6.62 -21.25 -3.59
N SER A 204 -7.22 -22.11 -2.77
CA SER A 204 -7.07 -23.57 -2.80
C SER A 204 -8.25 -24.30 -3.47
N GLY A 205 -9.08 -23.55 -4.20
CA GLY A 205 -10.26 -24.06 -4.88
C GLY A 205 -9.95 -24.92 -6.11
N THR A 206 -11.00 -25.41 -6.75
CA THR A 206 -10.86 -26.16 -7.99
C THR A 206 -10.42 -25.23 -9.12
N PRO A 207 -9.35 -25.57 -9.85
CA PRO A 207 -8.89 -24.75 -10.97
C PRO A 207 -9.91 -24.67 -12.07
N LEU A 208 -10.04 -23.48 -12.67
CA LEU A 208 -10.80 -23.25 -13.88
C LEU A 208 -9.85 -23.24 -15.08
N TYR A 209 -10.19 -23.97 -16.10
CA TYR A 209 -9.37 -24.15 -17.28
C TYR A 209 -9.99 -23.43 -18.48
N LEU A 210 -9.15 -22.77 -19.25
CA LEU A 210 -9.48 -22.17 -20.52
C LEU A 210 -8.71 -22.91 -21.62
N ASP A 211 -9.16 -24.14 -21.90
CA ASP A 211 -8.76 -24.88 -23.08
C ASP A 211 -10.00 -25.14 -23.94
N THR A 212 -10.07 -24.48 -25.07
CA THR A 212 -11.14 -24.64 -26.04
C THR A 212 -10.71 -25.47 -27.25
N GLY A 213 -9.75 -26.38 -27.05
CA GLY A 213 -9.35 -27.38 -28.03
C GLY A 213 -8.46 -26.92 -29.17
N ASP A 214 -8.51 -25.69 -29.59
CA ASP A 214 -7.63 -24.97 -30.51
C ASP A 214 -7.68 -23.46 -30.19
N ALA A 215 -8.21 -23.10 -29.04
CA ALA A 215 -8.65 -21.75 -28.72
C ALA A 215 -7.52 -20.73 -28.73
N PHE A 216 -6.37 -21.12 -28.23
CA PHE A 216 -5.22 -20.24 -28.28
C PHE A 216 -4.18 -20.75 -29.27
N THR A 217 -4.54 -20.79 -30.55
CA THR A 217 -3.57 -20.99 -31.62
C THR A 217 -3.23 -19.64 -32.20
N ASN A 218 -2.10 -19.06 -31.79
CA ASN A 218 -1.70 -17.71 -32.19
C ASN A 218 -2.75 -16.64 -31.85
N ALA A 219 -3.35 -16.76 -30.67
CA ALA A 219 -4.40 -15.86 -30.22
C ALA A 219 -3.87 -14.44 -29.95
N SER A 220 -4.73 -13.45 -30.18
CA SER A 220 -4.45 -12.09 -29.72
C SER A 220 -4.77 -11.93 -28.22
N PRO A 221 -4.17 -10.96 -27.53
CA PRO A 221 -4.55 -10.63 -26.16
C PRO A 221 -6.05 -10.31 -26.00
N GLU A 222 -6.69 -9.74 -27.05
CA GLU A 222 -8.12 -9.45 -27.11
C GLU A 222 -8.96 -10.73 -27.11
N GLU A 223 -8.56 -11.73 -27.87
CA GLU A 223 -9.27 -13.03 -27.88
C GLU A 223 -9.14 -13.76 -26.55
N ILE A 224 -7.98 -13.69 -25.90
CA ILE A 224 -7.80 -14.25 -24.54
C ILE A 224 -8.68 -13.51 -23.55
N ARG A 225 -8.72 -12.17 -23.57
CA ARG A 225 -9.61 -11.36 -22.74
C ARG A 225 -11.07 -11.77 -22.94
N ASP A 226 -11.52 -11.83 -24.18
CA ASP A 226 -12.92 -12.14 -24.50
C ASP A 226 -13.31 -13.55 -24.04
N THR A 227 -12.38 -14.50 -24.15
CA THR A 227 -12.58 -15.86 -23.67
C THR A 227 -12.66 -15.91 -22.13
N ILE A 228 -11.82 -15.17 -21.42
CA ILE A 228 -11.86 -15.10 -19.96
C ILE A 228 -13.12 -14.43 -19.45
N ASN A 229 -13.55 -13.35 -20.11
CA ASN A 229 -14.73 -12.58 -19.70
C ASN A 229 -16.04 -13.19 -20.20
N ALA A 230 -15.98 -14.17 -21.10
CA ALA A 230 -17.17 -14.88 -21.53
C ALA A 230 -17.83 -15.60 -20.33
N PRO A 231 -19.15 -15.47 -20.13
CA PRO A 231 -19.83 -16.16 -19.07
C PRO A 231 -19.72 -17.67 -19.27
N MET A 232 -18.92 -18.32 -18.44
CA MET A 232 -18.77 -19.77 -18.45
C MET A 232 -19.94 -20.43 -17.76
N THR A 233 -20.68 -21.24 -18.48
CA THR A 233 -21.82 -21.95 -17.97
C THR A 233 -21.56 -23.45 -18.03
N GLY A 234 -21.11 -23.99 -16.92
CA GLY A 234 -21.08 -25.42 -16.63
C GLY A 234 -19.83 -26.16 -17.08
N PHE A 235 -19.12 -26.73 -16.11
CA PHE A 235 -18.06 -27.71 -16.33
C PHE A 235 -18.54 -29.10 -15.92
N TYR A 236 -18.16 -30.09 -16.67
CA TYR A 236 -18.05 -31.45 -16.20
C TYR A 236 -16.58 -31.89 -16.37
N ASP A 237 -15.96 -32.29 -15.27
CA ASP A 237 -14.61 -32.85 -15.26
C ASP A 237 -14.69 -34.37 -15.22
N SER A 238 -14.15 -35.03 -16.23
CA SER A 238 -14.03 -36.48 -16.22
C SER A 238 -12.70 -36.90 -15.63
N SER A 239 -12.69 -37.92 -14.80
CA SER A 239 -11.46 -38.53 -14.24
C SER A 239 -10.71 -39.42 -15.22
N VAL A 240 -11.01 -39.39 -16.50
CA VAL A 240 -10.40 -40.26 -17.51
C VAL A 240 -9.01 -39.81 -17.86
N SER A 241 -8.00 -40.66 -17.66
CA SER A 241 -6.59 -40.41 -18.03
C SER A 241 -6.15 -41.37 -19.13
N GLU A 242 -5.30 -40.92 -20.03
CA GLU A 242 -4.55 -41.63 -21.07
C GLU A 242 -5.35 -42.37 -22.16
N THR A 243 -6.21 -43.32 -21.81
CA THR A 243 -7.00 -44.09 -22.77
C THR A 243 -8.41 -44.27 -22.27
N ILE A 244 -9.34 -43.71 -23.04
CA ILE A 244 -10.75 -43.69 -22.74
C ILE A 244 -11.37 -44.92 -23.29
N GLY A 245 -11.57 -45.98 -23.00
CA GLY A 245 -12.24 -47.16 -23.59
C GLY A 245 -12.86 -46.94 -24.96
N THR A 246 -13.50 -47.93 -25.47
CA THR A 246 -14.24 -47.84 -26.72
C THR A 246 -15.73 -47.98 -26.43
N GLY A 247 -16.60 -47.34 -27.21
CA GLY A 247 -18.02 -47.39 -27.00
C GLY A 247 -18.79 -46.33 -27.76
N THR A 248 -19.90 -45.84 -27.21
CA THR A 248 -20.73 -44.84 -27.87
C THR A 248 -21.13 -43.77 -26.89
N LEU A 249 -20.80 -42.51 -27.25
CA LEU A 249 -21.27 -41.32 -26.54
C LEU A 249 -22.47 -40.74 -27.25
N THR A 250 -23.52 -40.42 -26.52
CA THR A 250 -24.65 -39.64 -26.99
C THR A 250 -24.66 -38.31 -26.29
N LEU A 251 -24.42 -37.26 -27.07
CA LEU A 251 -24.32 -35.89 -26.60
C LEU A 251 -25.56 -35.11 -27.02
N LYS A 252 -26.06 -34.26 -26.12
CA LYS A 252 -27.22 -33.41 -26.40
C LYS A 252 -27.04 -32.07 -25.70
N ALA A 253 -27.20 -30.97 -26.48
CA ALA A 253 -27.23 -29.61 -25.92
C ALA A 253 -28.64 -29.07 -25.95
N GLY A 254 -29.11 -28.50 -24.85
CA GLY A 254 -30.43 -27.87 -24.72
C GLY A 254 -31.60 -28.72 -25.21
N THR A 255 -32.40 -28.12 -26.07
CA THR A 255 -33.54 -28.78 -26.75
C THR A 255 -33.16 -29.44 -28.08
N GLY A 256 -31.87 -29.45 -28.44
CA GLY A 256 -31.36 -30.04 -29.65
C GLY A 256 -31.60 -31.54 -29.76
N SER A 257 -31.40 -32.11 -30.97
CA SER A 257 -31.45 -33.56 -31.17
C SER A 257 -30.16 -34.19 -30.63
N PRO A 258 -30.22 -35.36 -29.96
CA PRO A 258 -29.03 -36.06 -29.54
C PRO A 258 -28.13 -36.44 -30.73
N VAL A 259 -26.84 -36.33 -30.57
CA VAL A 259 -25.84 -36.76 -31.55
C VAL A 259 -25.00 -37.86 -30.95
N THR A 260 -24.85 -38.94 -31.71
CA THR A 260 -24.11 -40.12 -31.28
C THR A 260 -22.70 -40.12 -31.90
N LEU A 261 -21.69 -40.26 -31.04
CA LEU A 261 -20.30 -40.39 -31.43
C LEU A 261 -19.79 -41.78 -31.06
N THR A 262 -19.29 -42.53 -32.02
CA THR A 262 -18.60 -43.78 -31.73
C THR A 262 -17.18 -43.52 -31.32
N VAL A 263 -16.78 -44.02 -30.16
CA VAL A 263 -15.42 -43.96 -29.66
C VAL A 263 -14.74 -45.30 -29.94
N ASP A 264 -13.65 -45.26 -30.68
CA ASP A 264 -12.88 -46.42 -31.08
C ASP A 264 -11.36 -46.14 -30.98
N GLY A 265 -10.51 -47.06 -31.43
CA GLY A 265 -9.06 -46.88 -31.37
C GLY A 265 -8.50 -45.67 -32.12
N THR A 266 -9.31 -44.92 -32.89
CA THR A 266 -8.91 -43.74 -33.64
C THR A 266 -9.16 -42.43 -32.89
N ASN A 267 -10.03 -42.47 -31.86
CA ASN A 267 -10.43 -41.27 -31.09
C ASN A 267 -10.56 -41.50 -29.57
N ASN A 268 -9.91 -42.54 -29.03
CA ASN A 268 -10.04 -42.94 -27.64
C ASN A 268 -8.99 -42.34 -26.67
N THR A 269 -8.37 -41.26 -27.05
CA THR A 269 -7.55 -40.46 -26.12
C THR A 269 -8.25 -39.14 -25.83
N PRO A 270 -7.99 -38.47 -24.69
CA PRO A 270 -8.59 -37.17 -24.37
C PRO A 270 -8.49 -36.17 -25.54
N ALA A 271 -7.32 -36.03 -26.16
CA ALA A 271 -7.08 -35.11 -27.25
C ALA A 271 -7.86 -35.46 -28.53
N LEU A 272 -7.90 -36.73 -28.89
CA LEU A 272 -8.62 -37.18 -30.08
C LEU A 272 -10.12 -37.11 -29.88
N LEU A 273 -10.63 -37.48 -28.68
CA LEU A 273 -12.04 -37.42 -28.37
C LEU A 273 -12.55 -35.98 -28.33
N ARG A 274 -11.79 -35.06 -27.72
CA ARG A 274 -12.06 -33.63 -27.78
C ARG A 274 -12.28 -33.15 -29.24
N ASN A 275 -11.33 -33.48 -30.10
CA ASN A 275 -11.40 -33.05 -31.51
C ASN A 275 -12.63 -33.64 -32.22
N ALA A 276 -12.96 -34.91 -31.92
CA ALA A 276 -14.13 -35.57 -32.48
C ALA A 276 -15.46 -34.91 -32.00
N ILE A 277 -15.54 -34.56 -30.72
CA ILE A 277 -16.70 -33.87 -30.14
C ILE A 277 -16.88 -32.47 -30.75
N ASN A 278 -15.80 -31.69 -30.78
CA ASN A 278 -15.83 -30.34 -31.31
C ASN A 278 -16.17 -30.29 -32.81
N ALA A 279 -15.74 -31.30 -33.56
CA ALA A 279 -16.11 -31.42 -34.97
C ALA A 279 -17.62 -31.64 -35.22
N LEU A 280 -18.38 -32.07 -34.23
CA LEU A 280 -19.83 -32.23 -34.35
C LEU A 280 -20.60 -30.91 -34.37
N ASN A 281 -20.00 -29.82 -33.89
CA ASN A 281 -20.64 -28.47 -33.85
C ASN A 281 -22.04 -28.48 -33.27
N MET A 282 -22.30 -29.19 -32.21
CA MET A 282 -23.63 -29.49 -31.68
C MET A 282 -24.05 -28.63 -30.49
N GLY A 283 -23.33 -27.54 -30.18
CA GLY A 283 -23.61 -26.68 -29.04
C GLY A 283 -22.92 -27.14 -27.76
N ILE A 284 -22.07 -28.15 -27.83
CA ILE A 284 -21.15 -28.57 -26.74
C ILE A 284 -19.72 -28.42 -27.27
N GLU A 285 -18.88 -27.86 -26.48
CA GLU A 285 -17.43 -27.76 -26.68
C GLU A 285 -16.71 -28.61 -25.63
N ALA A 286 -15.79 -29.44 -26.10
CA ALA A 286 -14.90 -30.22 -25.23
C ALA A 286 -13.53 -29.58 -25.18
N GLY A 287 -12.89 -29.61 -24.01
CA GLY A 287 -11.52 -29.19 -23.81
C GLY A 287 -10.74 -30.22 -22.96
N ILE A 288 -9.42 -30.03 -22.86
CA ILE A 288 -8.54 -30.87 -22.06
C ILE A 288 -7.81 -30.00 -21.06
N PHE A 289 -7.56 -30.56 -19.91
CA PHE A 289 -6.61 -30.00 -18.96
C PHE A 289 -5.71 -31.10 -18.39
N THR A 290 -4.52 -30.71 -17.98
CA THR A 290 -3.60 -31.58 -17.26
C THR A 290 -3.68 -31.26 -15.78
N ASP A 291 -3.97 -32.28 -14.96
CA ASP A 291 -4.06 -32.08 -13.51
C ASP A 291 -2.66 -31.95 -12.86
N ALA A 292 -2.62 -31.62 -11.56
CA ALA A 292 -1.36 -31.47 -10.83
C ALA A 292 -0.50 -32.75 -10.76
N ALA A 293 -1.08 -33.91 -11.11
CA ALA A 293 -0.39 -35.19 -11.20
C ALA A 293 0.11 -35.50 -12.63
N GLY A 294 -0.18 -34.65 -13.60
CA GLY A 294 0.20 -34.82 -15.01
C GLY A 294 -0.80 -35.64 -15.84
N ASN A 295 -2.02 -35.86 -15.33
CA ASN A 295 -3.03 -36.62 -16.07
C ASN A 295 -3.86 -35.66 -16.94
N GLU A 296 -4.06 -36.02 -18.20
CA GLU A 296 -5.02 -35.31 -19.09
C GLU A 296 -6.45 -35.68 -18.71
N ARG A 297 -7.32 -34.65 -18.63
CA ARG A 297 -8.74 -34.80 -18.34
C ARG A 297 -9.56 -34.04 -19.36
N LEU A 298 -10.76 -34.52 -19.64
CA LEU A 298 -11.72 -33.84 -20.50
C LEU A 298 -12.69 -33.02 -19.68
N PHE A 299 -12.96 -31.81 -20.11
CA PHE A 299 -14.08 -31.02 -19.65
C PHE A 299 -15.03 -30.69 -20.82
N PHE A 300 -16.27 -30.35 -20.49
CA PHE A 300 -17.30 -30.04 -21.46
C PHE A 300 -18.01 -28.76 -21.04
N ARG A 301 -18.34 -27.92 -22.00
CA ARG A 301 -19.18 -26.73 -21.79
C ARG A 301 -20.18 -26.53 -22.90
N PRO A 302 -21.36 -25.93 -22.63
CA PRO A 302 -22.23 -25.50 -23.68
C PRO A 302 -21.66 -24.27 -24.40
N THR A 303 -21.79 -24.18 -25.70
CA THR A 303 -21.36 -22.99 -26.47
C THR A 303 -22.30 -21.80 -26.27
N THR A 304 -23.55 -22.05 -25.81
CA THR A 304 -24.52 -21.02 -25.45
C THR A 304 -24.64 -20.94 -23.92
N ALA A 305 -24.41 -19.76 -23.36
CA ALA A 305 -24.50 -19.53 -21.93
C ALA A 305 -25.86 -19.93 -21.35
N GLY A 306 -25.86 -20.72 -20.26
CA GLY A 306 -27.07 -21.15 -19.57
C GLY A 306 -27.83 -22.33 -20.25
N GLU A 307 -27.32 -22.89 -21.32
CA GLU A 307 -27.89 -24.03 -21.95
C GLU A 307 -27.44 -25.34 -21.28
N ALA A 308 -28.39 -26.19 -20.91
CA ALA A 308 -28.09 -27.49 -20.32
C ALA A 308 -27.61 -28.47 -21.40
N PHE A 309 -26.71 -29.38 -21.05
CA PHE A 309 -26.33 -30.49 -21.92
C PHE A 309 -26.27 -31.80 -21.16
N THR A 310 -26.39 -32.92 -21.91
CA THR A 310 -26.25 -34.27 -21.37
C THR A 310 -25.24 -35.06 -22.15
N ILE A 311 -24.53 -35.94 -21.46
CA ILE A 311 -23.61 -36.92 -22.03
C ILE A 311 -24.10 -38.29 -21.54
N GLU A 312 -24.49 -39.17 -22.43
CA GLU A 312 -24.88 -40.53 -22.15
C GLU A 312 -23.88 -41.49 -22.79
N VAL A 313 -23.59 -42.56 -22.12
CA VAL A 313 -22.68 -43.61 -22.60
C VAL A 313 -23.48 -44.86 -22.85
N SER A 314 -23.22 -45.52 -23.97
CA SER A 314 -23.77 -46.84 -24.28
C SER A 314 -22.70 -47.71 -24.96
N ASN A 315 -22.78 -49.00 -24.68
CA ASN A 315 -21.77 -49.97 -25.11
C ASN A 315 -20.35 -49.62 -24.72
N ASP A 316 -20.12 -49.26 -23.46
CA ASP A 316 -18.77 -49.19 -22.93
C ASP A 316 -18.12 -50.56 -23.09
N GLY A 317 -16.91 -50.59 -23.66
CA GLY A 317 -16.25 -51.84 -24.04
C GLY A 317 -15.89 -52.78 -22.89
N ASP A 318 -16.14 -52.40 -21.64
CA ASP A 318 -15.93 -53.22 -20.45
C ASP A 318 -17.21 -53.92 -19.94
N GLY A 319 -18.40 -53.58 -20.48
CA GLY A 319 -19.65 -54.27 -20.22
C GLY A 319 -20.55 -53.67 -19.15
N GLU A 320 -20.15 -52.51 -18.54
CA GLU A 320 -20.95 -51.75 -17.56
C GLU A 320 -21.05 -50.30 -17.97
N ASP A 321 -22.19 -49.85 -18.50
CA ASP A 321 -22.41 -48.50 -19.02
C ASP A 321 -22.66 -47.42 -17.95
N THR A 322 -22.52 -47.74 -16.68
CA THR A 322 -22.90 -46.88 -15.55
C THR A 322 -21.84 -46.76 -14.45
N ASP A 323 -20.69 -47.36 -14.62
CA ASP A 323 -19.64 -47.29 -13.66
C ASP A 323 -18.81 -45.97 -13.78
N SER A 324 -17.72 -45.85 -13.06
CA SER A 324 -16.87 -44.66 -13.08
C SER A 324 -15.56 -44.88 -13.85
N ASN A 325 -15.46 -45.93 -14.68
CA ASN A 325 -14.30 -46.30 -15.44
C ASN A 325 -14.48 -46.08 -16.93
N GLY A 326 -13.38 -46.07 -17.66
CA GLY A 326 -13.39 -46.05 -19.12
C GLY A 326 -14.22 -44.90 -19.71
N LEU A 327 -15.05 -45.26 -20.72
CA LEU A 327 -15.93 -44.29 -21.34
C LEU A 327 -17.06 -43.84 -20.42
N SER A 328 -17.50 -44.69 -19.49
CA SER A 328 -18.58 -44.38 -18.53
C SER A 328 -18.20 -43.32 -17.53
N ALA A 329 -16.90 -43.03 -17.33
CA ALA A 329 -16.42 -41.88 -16.56
C ALA A 329 -16.84 -40.53 -17.17
N LEU A 330 -17.23 -40.50 -18.44
CA LEU A 330 -17.77 -39.32 -19.13
C LEU A 330 -19.27 -39.15 -18.98
N LEU A 331 -19.97 -40.14 -18.36
CA LEU A 331 -21.41 -40.14 -18.21
C LEU A 331 -21.89 -38.92 -17.40
N HIS A 332 -22.81 -38.18 -17.94
CA HIS A 332 -23.40 -37.03 -17.28
C HIS A 332 -24.89 -36.89 -17.61
N THR A 333 -25.76 -37.11 -16.63
CA THR A 333 -27.21 -37.17 -16.83
C THR A 333 -27.96 -35.94 -16.34
N ASP A 334 -27.37 -35.06 -15.54
CA ASP A 334 -28.09 -33.87 -15.05
C ASP A 334 -27.16 -32.75 -14.61
N LEU A 335 -26.87 -31.82 -15.50
CA LEU A 335 -26.08 -30.60 -15.21
C LEU A 335 -26.91 -29.41 -14.72
N GLN A 336 -28.25 -29.52 -14.69
CA GLN A 336 -29.12 -28.38 -14.34
C GLN A 336 -28.92 -27.88 -12.90
N SER A 337 -28.45 -28.69 -11.98
CA SER A 337 -28.25 -28.30 -10.57
C SER A 337 -27.00 -27.53 -10.29
N ASN A 338 -25.98 -27.55 -11.18
CA ASN A 338 -24.67 -26.91 -10.99
C ASN A 338 -24.32 -25.84 -12.01
N LEU A 339 -25.26 -25.51 -12.92
CA LEU A 339 -25.10 -24.48 -13.92
C LEU A 339 -25.44 -23.07 -13.38
N THR A 340 -24.97 -22.70 -12.25
CA THR A 340 -24.74 -21.30 -11.95
C THR A 340 -23.58 -20.84 -12.86
N ALA A 341 -23.80 -19.77 -13.61
CA ALA A 341 -22.72 -19.10 -14.32
C ALA A 341 -21.57 -18.87 -13.33
N THR A 342 -20.58 -19.73 -13.37
CA THR A 342 -19.42 -19.59 -12.51
C THR A 342 -18.57 -18.55 -13.23
N ALA A 343 -18.73 -17.29 -12.83
CA ALA A 343 -17.75 -16.29 -13.17
C ALA A 343 -16.40 -16.83 -12.70
N LEU A 344 -15.37 -16.70 -13.53
CA LEU A 344 -13.99 -17.11 -13.19
C LEU A 344 -13.47 -16.44 -11.90
N GLY A 345 -14.24 -15.53 -11.31
CA GLY A 345 -13.81 -14.71 -10.19
C GLY A 345 -12.73 -13.70 -10.57
N VAL A 346 -12.37 -13.66 -11.84
CA VAL A 346 -11.37 -12.78 -12.42
C VAL A 346 -11.92 -12.21 -13.71
N GLU A 347 -11.82 -10.91 -13.90
CA GLU A 347 -12.02 -10.23 -15.17
C GLU A 347 -10.68 -9.93 -15.83
N ALA A 348 -10.61 -10.05 -17.14
CA ALA A 348 -9.44 -9.73 -17.93
C ALA A 348 -9.67 -8.47 -18.76
N PHE A 349 -8.62 -7.66 -18.89
CA PHE A 349 -8.60 -6.45 -19.71
C PHE A 349 -7.32 -6.43 -20.55
N VAL A 350 -7.39 -5.93 -21.78
CA VAL A 350 -6.19 -5.64 -22.55
C VAL A 350 -5.75 -4.22 -22.26
N ILE A 351 -4.54 -4.06 -21.75
CA ILE A 351 -3.90 -2.77 -21.56
C ILE A 351 -2.99 -2.51 -22.76
N ASN A 352 -3.25 -1.40 -23.45
CA ASN A 352 -2.44 -0.94 -24.56
C ASN A 352 -1.78 0.38 -24.14
N ASP A 353 -0.57 0.31 -23.65
CA ASP A 353 0.22 1.47 -23.21
C ASP A 353 1.46 1.69 -24.08
N THR A 354 2.27 2.69 -23.77
CA THR A 354 3.52 2.99 -24.48
C THR A 354 4.57 1.88 -24.37
N ALA A 355 4.41 0.94 -23.45
CA ALA A 355 5.31 -0.20 -23.25
C ALA A 355 4.84 -1.46 -23.95
N GLY A 356 3.65 -1.46 -24.60
CA GLY A 356 3.11 -2.57 -25.38
C GLY A 356 1.70 -3.00 -24.97
N LYS A 357 1.30 -4.17 -25.47
CA LYS A 357 0.01 -4.80 -25.11
C LYS A 357 0.20 -5.79 -23.96
N ARG A 358 -0.66 -5.72 -22.96
CA ARG A 358 -0.61 -6.60 -21.79
C ARG A 358 -2.02 -7.06 -21.42
N LEU A 359 -2.11 -8.21 -20.76
CA LEU A 359 -3.36 -8.64 -20.11
C LEU A 359 -3.30 -8.24 -18.64
N LEU A 360 -4.34 -7.58 -18.20
CA LEU A 360 -4.59 -7.28 -16.79
C LEU A 360 -5.68 -8.22 -16.29
N PHE A 361 -5.47 -8.79 -15.12
CA PHE A 361 -6.40 -9.67 -14.41
C PHE A 361 -6.83 -8.99 -13.13
N ALA A 362 -8.13 -8.82 -12.97
CA ALA A 362 -8.73 -8.19 -11.82
C ALA A 362 -9.64 -9.18 -11.08
N PRO A 363 -9.34 -9.54 -9.82
CA PRO A 363 -10.27 -10.32 -9.01
C PRO A 363 -11.61 -9.61 -8.87
N THR A 364 -12.71 -10.32 -9.10
CA THR A 364 -14.07 -9.78 -8.90
C THR A 364 -14.46 -9.76 -7.43
N THR A 365 -13.80 -10.59 -6.60
CA THR A 365 -14.00 -10.63 -5.14
C THR A 365 -12.79 -10.02 -4.45
N PRO A 366 -12.93 -8.94 -3.66
CA PRO A 366 -11.82 -8.31 -2.93
C PRO A 366 -11.13 -9.30 -1.98
N ASN A 367 -9.80 -9.18 -1.85
CA ASN A 367 -8.95 -9.99 -0.96
C ASN A 367 -8.92 -11.50 -1.26
N THR A 368 -9.34 -11.93 -2.43
CA THR A 368 -9.20 -13.31 -2.86
C THR A 368 -7.92 -13.47 -3.67
N SER A 369 -7.12 -14.48 -3.33
CA SER A 369 -5.89 -14.79 -4.08
C SER A 369 -6.21 -15.67 -5.28
N TYR A 370 -5.62 -15.34 -6.42
CA TYR A 370 -5.73 -16.12 -7.66
C TYR A 370 -4.35 -16.49 -8.15
N SER A 371 -4.24 -17.61 -8.81
CA SER A 371 -3.04 -17.99 -9.56
C SER A 371 -3.41 -18.27 -11.01
N ILE A 372 -2.54 -17.88 -11.92
CA ILE A 372 -2.65 -18.19 -13.34
C ILE A 372 -1.46 -19.09 -13.70
N THR A 373 -1.78 -20.28 -14.15
CA THR A 373 -0.79 -21.19 -14.74
C THR A 373 -1.15 -21.40 -16.21
N VAL A 374 -0.16 -21.65 -17.02
CA VAL A 374 -0.34 -21.88 -18.46
C VAL A 374 0.27 -23.22 -18.84
N SER A 375 -0.22 -23.81 -19.93
CA SER A 375 0.48 -24.85 -20.68
C SER A 375 0.76 -24.28 -22.06
N ASP A 376 1.98 -23.85 -22.29
CA ASP A 376 2.38 -23.22 -23.53
C ASP A 376 2.61 -24.26 -24.63
N SER A 377 2.26 -23.95 -25.87
CA SER A 377 2.40 -24.86 -26.98
C SER A 377 3.84 -25.11 -27.43
N ASP A 378 4.79 -24.31 -26.94
CA ASP A 378 6.22 -24.51 -27.21
C ASP A 378 6.86 -25.58 -26.30
N GLY A 379 6.12 -26.07 -25.29
CA GLY A 379 6.54 -27.12 -24.36
C GLY A 379 7.39 -26.64 -23.18
N ASN A 380 7.47 -25.32 -22.95
CA ASN A 380 8.19 -24.75 -21.81
C ASN A 380 7.33 -23.73 -21.05
N ASP A 381 6.50 -24.20 -20.15
CA ASP A 381 5.51 -23.42 -19.38
C ASP A 381 6.12 -22.40 -18.38
N THR A 382 7.43 -22.33 -18.30
CA THR A 382 8.14 -21.51 -17.28
C THR A 382 9.11 -20.49 -17.86
N ASP A 383 9.16 -20.36 -19.17
CA ASP A 383 10.04 -19.38 -19.82
C ASP A 383 9.43 -17.98 -19.85
N THR A 384 10.03 -17.08 -20.60
CA THR A 384 9.60 -15.68 -20.69
C THR A 384 9.03 -15.33 -22.07
N SER A 385 8.56 -16.34 -22.83
CA SER A 385 8.00 -16.20 -24.16
C SER A 385 6.54 -16.68 -24.19
N GLY A 386 5.84 -16.38 -25.26
CA GLY A 386 4.51 -16.88 -25.55
C GLY A 386 3.50 -16.70 -24.44
N LEU A 387 2.68 -17.72 -24.24
CA LEU A 387 1.63 -17.71 -23.22
C LEU A 387 2.19 -17.72 -21.79
N SER A 388 3.40 -18.22 -21.58
CA SER A 388 4.07 -18.26 -20.27
C SER A 388 4.26 -16.87 -19.65
N ARG A 389 4.25 -15.81 -20.45
CA ARG A 389 4.26 -14.41 -19.98
C ARG A 389 3.02 -14.00 -19.18
N ILE A 390 1.93 -14.77 -19.26
CA ILE A 390 0.70 -14.54 -18.52
C ILE A 390 0.74 -15.27 -17.17
N ALA A 391 1.60 -16.27 -16.99
CA ALA A 391 1.64 -17.09 -15.80
C ALA A 391 1.98 -16.29 -14.52
N SER A 392 1.25 -16.53 -13.46
CA SER A 392 1.52 -15.98 -12.12
C SER A 392 1.08 -16.94 -11.04
N THR A 393 1.97 -17.24 -10.10
CA THR A 393 1.68 -18.10 -8.95
C THR A 393 0.87 -17.40 -7.86
N ASN A 394 0.77 -16.08 -7.94
CA ASN A 394 -0.05 -15.26 -7.07
C ASN A 394 -0.35 -13.95 -7.81
N LEU A 395 -1.64 -13.65 -8.03
CA LEU A 395 -2.06 -12.41 -8.66
C LEU A 395 -1.76 -11.23 -7.73
N THR A 396 -0.50 -10.96 -7.52
CA THR A 396 0.00 -9.79 -6.82
C THR A 396 0.74 -8.92 -7.82
N GLY A 397 0.10 -7.91 -8.29
CA GLY A 397 0.68 -6.90 -9.15
C GLY A 397 0.10 -5.55 -8.80
N SER A 398 0.67 -4.51 -9.36
CA SER A 398 0.12 -3.17 -9.25
C SER A 398 -0.02 -2.57 -10.64
N ILE A 399 -1.15 -1.93 -10.87
CA ILE A 399 -1.34 -1.09 -12.05
C ILE A 399 -1.22 0.37 -11.63
N SER A 400 -0.34 1.12 -12.30
CA SER A 400 -0.19 2.54 -12.00
C SER A 400 -1.34 3.35 -12.57
N PHE A 401 -1.73 4.44 -11.90
CA PHE A 401 -2.75 5.37 -12.42
C PHE A 401 -2.33 5.98 -13.77
N PHE A 402 -1.03 6.17 -13.98
CA PHE A 402 -0.48 6.65 -15.25
C PHE A 402 -0.76 5.66 -16.37
N MET A 403 -0.57 4.37 -16.13
CA MET A 403 -0.85 3.31 -17.10
C MET A 403 -2.34 3.25 -17.45
N ILE A 404 -3.23 3.42 -16.47
CA ILE A 404 -4.68 3.46 -16.68
C ILE A 404 -5.07 4.64 -17.58
N ILE A 405 -4.55 5.83 -17.29
CA ILE A 405 -4.83 7.04 -18.07
C ILE A 405 -4.25 6.94 -19.49
N ASP A 406 -3.03 6.39 -19.63
CA ASP A 406 -2.40 6.19 -20.95
C ASP A 406 -3.17 5.15 -21.78
N HIS A 407 -3.59 4.03 -21.17
CA HIS A 407 -4.48 3.05 -21.82
C HIS A 407 -5.78 3.69 -22.30
N MET A 408 -6.45 4.46 -21.45
CA MET A 408 -7.68 5.16 -21.83
C MET A 408 -7.46 6.11 -23.02
N LYS A 409 -6.37 6.88 -23.00
CA LYS A 409 -5.99 7.76 -24.11
C LYS A 409 -5.84 6.97 -25.42
N ASN A 410 -5.11 5.85 -25.36
CA ASN A 410 -4.84 5.03 -26.55
C ASN A 410 -6.12 4.34 -27.05
N SER A 411 -7.00 3.87 -26.15
CA SER A 411 -8.31 3.31 -26.50
C SER A 411 -9.22 4.34 -27.18
N LEU A 412 -9.21 5.58 -26.70
CA LEU A 412 -9.95 6.69 -27.33
C LEU A 412 -9.38 7.00 -28.73
N ALA A 413 -8.06 7.12 -28.87
CA ALA A 413 -7.40 7.43 -30.13
C ALA A 413 -7.58 6.31 -31.20
N SER A 414 -7.67 5.06 -30.77
CA SER A 414 -7.91 3.91 -31.66
C SER A 414 -9.38 3.58 -31.85
N ASN A 415 -10.30 4.34 -31.25
CA ASN A 415 -11.75 4.09 -31.26
C ASN A 415 -12.12 2.69 -30.72
N ASP A 416 -11.36 2.21 -29.72
CA ASP A 416 -11.59 0.92 -29.05
C ASP A 416 -12.61 1.08 -27.91
N THR A 417 -13.88 0.78 -28.20
CA THR A 417 -14.98 0.90 -27.23
C THR A 417 -14.81 -0.06 -26.05
N ALA A 418 -14.30 -1.26 -26.29
CA ALA A 418 -14.06 -2.23 -25.22
C ALA A 418 -12.95 -1.76 -24.28
N GLY A 419 -11.86 -1.19 -24.80
CA GLY A 419 -10.79 -0.58 -24.01
C GLY A 419 -11.29 0.63 -23.20
N ILE A 420 -12.17 1.47 -23.76
CA ILE A 420 -12.80 2.58 -23.05
C ILE A 420 -13.66 2.06 -21.88
N GLN A 421 -14.50 1.05 -22.10
CA GLN A 421 -15.32 0.43 -21.05
C GLN A 421 -14.45 -0.21 -19.97
N GLY A 422 -13.38 -0.91 -20.36
CA GLY A 422 -12.40 -1.45 -19.42
C GLY A 422 -11.73 -0.37 -18.57
N SER A 423 -11.45 0.80 -19.16
CA SER A 423 -10.89 1.93 -18.44
C SER A 423 -11.78 2.43 -17.30
N ILE A 424 -13.10 2.35 -17.42
CA ILE A 424 -14.04 2.74 -16.34
C ILE A 424 -13.81 1.87 -15.11
N PHE A 425 -13.75 0.55 -15.30
CA PHE A 425 -13.48 -0.38 -14.19
C PHE A 425 -12.11 -0.14 -13.55
N LEU A 426 -11.08 0.11 -14.36
CA LEU A 426 -9.74 0.40 -13.87
C LEU A 426 -9.68 1.72 -13.08
N LEU A 427 -10.38 2.74 -13.54
CA LEU A 427 -10.47 4.03 -12.87
C LEU A 427 -11.24 3.94 -11.54
N ASP A 428 -12.28 3.11 -11.46
CA ASP A 428 -12.99 2.83 -10.20
C ASP A 428 -12.04 2.20 -9.18
N GLY A 429 -11.25 1.20 -9.57
CA GLY A 429 -10.23 0.61 -8.70
C GLY A 429 -9.12 1.61 -8.30
N ALA A 430 -8.69 2.47 -9.22
CA ALA A 430 -7.73 3.53 -8.92
C ALA A 430 -8.28 4.56 -7.92
N LEU A 431 -9.56 4.90 -8.03
CA LEU A 431 -10.24 5.79 -7.09
C LEU A 431 -10.33 5.18 -5.69
N ASP A 432 -10.69 3.90 -5.58
CA ASP A 432 -10.73 3.18 -4.31
C ASP A 432 -9.33 3.10 -3.66
N SER A 433 -8.31 2.79 -4.44
CA SER A 433 -6.91 2.78 -3.97
C SER A 433 -6.46 4.16 -3.50
N ASN A 434 -6.79 5.22 -4.26
CA ASN A 434 -6.50 6.60 -3.86
C ASN A 434 -7.20 7.00 -2.56
N ILE A 435 -8.47 6.59 -2.36
CA ILE A 435 -9.22 6.83 -1.12
C ILE A 435 -8.53 6.14 0.05
N ASN A 436 -8.14 4.87 -0.10
CA ASN A 436 -7.46 4.10 0.93
C ASN A 436 -6.10 4.73 1.30
N THR A 437 -5.33 5.14 0.32
CA THR A 437 -4.02 5.80 0.54
C THR A 437 -4.19 7.18 1.20
N THR A 438 -5.24 7.93 0.81
CA THR A 438 -5.58 9.21 1.47
C THR A 438 -5.98 8.99 2.93
N ALA A 439 -6.74 7.94 3.22
CA ALA A 439 -7.13 7.58 4.58
C ALA A 439 -5.91 7.16 5.44
N ASP A 440 -4.94 6.44 4.85
CA ASP A 440 -3.67 6.13 5.53
C ASP A 440 -2.88 7.40 5.85
N ALA A 441 -2.73 8.33 4.88
CA ALA A 441 -2.09 9.62 5.11
C ALA A 441 -2.77 10.40 6.24
N GLY A 442 -4.11 10.50 6.20
CA GLY A 442 -4.91 11.16 7.23
C GLY A 442 -4.77 10.51 8.61
N SER A 443 -4.73 9.19 8.68
CA SER A 443 -4.53 8.45 9.94
C SER A 443 -3.15 8.71 10.56
N ARG A 444 -2.11 8.76 9.72
CA ARG A 444 -0.74 9.10 10.14
C ARG A 444 -0.64 10.56 10.60
N LEU A 445 -1.31 11.49 9.90
CA LEU A 445 -1.39 12.89 10.32
C LEU A 445 -2.04 13.02 11.69
N LYS A 446 -3.17 12.35 11.91
CA LYS A 446 -3.85 12.35 13.20
C LYS A 446 -2.99 11.75 14.31
N TYR A 447 -2.28 10.67 14.03
CA TYR A 447 -1.35 10.06 14.99
C TYR A 447 -0.20 11.00 15.36
N LEU A 448 0.37 11.73 14.40
CA LEU A 448 1.41 12.72 14.65
C LEU A 448 0.89 13.90 15.49
N ASP A 449 -0.32 14.38 15.20
CA ASP A 449 -0.98 15.45 15.95
C ASP A 449 -1.23 15.05 17.42
N ASP A 450 -1.83 13.88 17.65
CA ASP A 450 -2.04 13.34 19.00
C ASP A 450 -0.71 13.12 19.76
N GLN A 451 0.36 12.75 19.05
CA GLN A 451 1.68 12.59 19.66
C GLN A 451 2.31 13.94 20.01
N LYS A 452 2.09 14.97 19.18
CA LYS A 452 2.54 16.34 19.46
C LYS A 452 1.90 16.89 20.72
N ASP A 453 0.58 16.78 20.84
CA ASP A 453 -0.17 17.21 22.04
C ASP A 453 0.39 16.55 23.30
N ARG A 454 0.64 15.25 23.27
CA ARG A 454 1.24 14.50 24.39
C ARG A 454 2.66 14.98 24.73
N LEU A 455 3.46 15.35 23.75
CA LEU A 455 4.80 15.89 23.96
C LEU A 455 4.74 17.29 24.55
N GLU A 456 3.80 18.13 24.13
CA GLU A 456 3.56 19.47 24.70
C GLU A 456 3.15 19.39 26.17
N ASP A 457 2.25 18.47 26.54
CA ASP A 457 1.86 18.21 27.92
C ASP A 457 3.06 17.75 28.77
N ASN A 458 3.87 16.85 28.25
CA ASN A 458 5.07 16.38 28.92
C ASN A 458 6.11 17.50 29.09
N GLU A 459 6.29 18.33 28.06
CA GLU A 459 7.19 19.49 28.11
C GLU A 459 6.74 20.47 29.20
N LEU A 460 5.45 20.79 29.26
CA LEU A 460 4.90 21.65 30.30
C LEU A 460 5.16 21.10 31.69
N SER A 461 4.94 19.80 31.91
CA SER A 461 5.23 19.12 33.17
C SER A 461 6.70 19.17 33.55
N TYR A 462 7.61 18.95 32.58
CA TYR A 462 9.05 19.04 32.82
C TYR A 462 9.51 20.47 33.06
N ARG A 463 8.95 21.47 32.36
CA ARG A 463 9.23 22.89 32.63
C ARG A 463 8.78 23.32 34.02
N GLN A 464 7.62 22.87 34.48
CA GLN A 464 7.14 23.12 35.86
C GLN A 464 8.08 22.47 36.87
N SER A 465 8.47 21.22 36.66
CA SER A 465 9.39 20.51 37.55
C SER A 465 10.78 21.17 37.57
N LEU A 466 11.26 21.64 36.43
CA LEU A 466 12.50 22.38 36.30
C LEU A 466 12.44 23.71 37.04
N SER A 467 11.34 24.45 36.92
CA SER A 467 11.12 25.72 37.63
C SER A 467 11.17 25.55 39.15
N ILE A 468 10.53 24.50 39.69
CA ILE A 468 10.58 24.19 41.13
C ILE A 468 12.02 23.93 41.60
N LEU A 469 12.86 23.33 40.76
CA LEU A 469 14.27 23.03 41.13
C LEU A 469 15.20 24.23 40.93
N GLU A 470 15.02 25.00 39.86
CA GLU A 470 15.99 25.98 39.38
C GLU A 470 15.65 27.42 39.74
N ASP A 471 14.33 27.77 39.73
CA ASP A 471 13.91 29.17 39.90
C ASP A 471 13.95 29.61 41.36
N ALA A 472 14.20 30.89 41.58
CA ALA A 472 14.24 31.51 42.88
C ALA A 472 12.85 32.16 43.19
N ASP A 473 12.40 31.99 44.43
CA ASP A 473 11.32 32.83 44.94
C ASP A 473 11.86 34.25 45.14
N ILE A 474 11.50 35.13 44.22
CA ILE A 474 11.96 36.52 44.20
C ILE A 474 11.58 37.26 45.47
N ALA A 475 10.41 36.95 46.06
CA ALA A 475 9.93 37.59 47.29
C ALA A 475 10.80 37.16 48.50
N GLU A 476 11.12 35.85 48.57
CA GLU A 476 12.01 35.31 49.63
C GLU A 476 13.44 35.87 49.50
N VAL A 477 13.98 35.89 48.27
CA VAL A 477 15.35 36.42 47.99
C VAL A 477 15.40 37.93 48.32
N ALA A 478 14.41 38.72 47.99
CA ALA A 478 14.35 40.16 48.34
C ALA A 478 14.29 40.38 49.84
N LEU A 479 13.51 39.59 50.57
CA LEU A 479 13.46 39.58 52.02
C LEU A 479 14.83 39.22 52.65
N GLU A 480 15.51 38.21 52.10
CA GLU A 480 16.82 37.78 52.54
C GLU A 480 17.88 38.90 52.33
N ILE A 481 17.86 39.56 51.19
CA ILE A 481 18.71 40.70 50.89
C ILE A 481 18.52 41.81 51.93
N THR A 482 17.25 42.19 52.18
CA THR A 482 16.92 43.24 53.17
C THR A 482 17.37 42.86 54.54
N LYS A 483 17.20 41.60 54.96
CA LYS A 483 17.65 41.08 56.26
C LYS A 483 19.20 41.12 56.37
N ILE A 484 19.91 40.69 55.31
CA ILE A 484 21.37 40.73 55.29
C ILE A 484 21.88 42.18 55.35
N GLN A 485 21.25 43.09 54.60
CA GLN A 485 21.61 44.53 54.66
C GLN A 485 21.41 45.13 56.02
N SER A 486 20.28 44.87 56.66
CA SER A 486 20.00 45.30 58.05
C SER A 486 21.02 44.70 59.06
N THR A 487 21.39 43.42 58.88
CA THR A 487 22.38 42.73 59.69
C THR A 487 23.78 43.36 59.52
N LEU A 488 24.19 43.64 58.26
CA LEU A 488 25.46 44.32 57.98
C LEU A 488 25.53 45.70 58.60
N GLU A 489 24.44 46.46 58.58
CA GLU A 489 24.35 47.76 59.19
C GLU A 489 24.44 47.68 60.72
N ALA A 490 23.70 46.73 61.33
CA ALA A 490 23.84 46.46 62.75
C ALA A 490 25.24 46.04 63.16
N MET A 491 25.92 45.19 62.40
CA MET A 491 27.28 44.78 62.59
C MET A 491 28.25 45.97 62.49
N ARG A 492 28.05 46.87 61.49
CA ARG A 492 28.84 48.10 61.36
C ARG A 492 28.76 48.99 62.60
N ILE A 493 27.51 49.22 63.10
CA ILE A 493 27.23 50.03 64.25
C ILE A 493 27.88 49.39 65.52
N SER A 494 27.67 48.05 65.67
CA SER A 494 28.26 47.31 66.83
C SER A 494 29.77 47.33 66.84
N SER A 495 30.41 47.20 65.67
CA SER A 495 31.91 47.25 65.57
C SER A 495 32.48 48.63 65.92
N LEU A 496 31.78 49.71 65.50
CA LEU A 496 32.21 51.07 65.83
C LEU A 496 32.09 51.30 67.32
N ARG A 497 31.06 50.79 67.99
CA ARG A 497 30.94 50.89 69.51
C ARG A 497 32.01 50.05 70.23
N SER A 498 32.24 48.85 69.76
CA SER A 498 33.24 47.94 70.35
C SER A 498 34.69 48.44 70.21
N LEU A 499 34.99 49.02 69.01
CA LEU A 499 36.33 49.62 68.76
C LEU A 499 36.55 50.89 69.54
N SER A 500 35.52 51.76 69.68
CA SER A 500 35.64 52.97 70.52
C SER A 500 35.87 52.65 71.99
N GLN A 501 35.19 51.62 72.52
CA GLN A 501 35.33 51.19 73.92
C GLN A 501 36.72 50.57 74.19
N SER A 502 37.25 49.80 73.27
CA SER A 502 38.62 49.23 73.34
C SER A 502 39.70 50.30 73.22
N LEU A 503 39.50 51.39 72.50
CA LEU A 503 40.43 52.49 72.38
C LEU A 503 40.47 53.34 73.67
N PHE A 504 39.33 53.51 74.30
CA PHE A 504 39.20 54.19 75.57
C PHE A 504 39.83 53.39 76.70
N ASP A 505 39.66 52.06 76.75
CA ASP A 505 40.33 51.15 77.74
C ASP A 505 41.85 51.05 77.53
N PHE A 506 42.37 51.37 76.32
CA PHE A 506 43.83 51.38 76.06
C PHE A 506 44.46 52.73 76.43
N LEU A 507 43.71 53.82 76.44
CA LEU A 507 44.16 55.17 76.72
C LEU A 507 43.93 55.58 78.22
N ALA A 508 43.25 54.79 79.02
CA ALA A 508 43.04 54.88 80.45
C ALA A 508 44.02 53.96 81.20
#